data_719c542e8f4a2dd472c5a3ce057470de
#
_entry.id   719c542e8f4a2dd472c5a3ce057470de
#
_cell.length_a   1.000
_cell.length_b   1.000
_cell.length_c   1.000
_cell.angle_alpha   90.00
_cell.angle_beta   90.00
_cell.angle_gamma   90.00
#
_symmetry.space_group_name_H-M   'P 1'
#
loop_
_entity.id
_entity.type
_entity.pdbx_description
1 polymer ?
#
loop_
_entity_poly.entity_id
_entity_poly.type
_entity_poly.pdbx_seq_one_letter_code
_entity_poly.pdbx_strand_id
1 'polypeptide(L)'
;MKFSETSVTTQLEILKRKLGGELFVPIKLDASAFTNGVCKAGNPISATGKKVNGGSTDDAAVGILLNDVYDSNPNGTIVKAFACVNEANANSNASITISDGVKTALSLIVFE
;
A
#
# COMPACT_ATOMS: atom_id res chain seq x y z
N MET A 1 31.31 -4.27 -9.53
CA MET A 1 30.65 -4.55 -9.67
C MET A 1 29.68 -4.42 -9.78
N LYS A 2 29.02 -4.59 -9.97
CA LYS A 2 27.97 -4.57 -10.06
C LYS A 2 27.18 -5.17 -10.04
N PHE A 3 26.59 -5.18 -9.92
CA PHE A 3 25.70 -5.61 -9.82
C PHE A 3 24.82 -5.71 -10.28
N SER A 4 24.39 -5.81 -10.43
CA SER A 4 23.44 -5.91 -10.71
C SER A 4 22.64 -5.84 -10.77
N GLU A 5 22.26 -5.66 -10.90
CA GLU A 5 21.28 -5.58 -10.92
C GLU A 5 20.49 -5.55 -11.32
N THR A 6 20.27 -5.57 -11.35
CA THR A 6 19.41 -5.61 -11.71
C THR A 6 18.49 -5.78 -11.94
N SER A 7 18.32 -5.95 -12.46
CA SER A 7 17.21 -6.13 -12.75
C SER A 7 16.16 -6.23 -12.28
N VAL A 8 16.06 -5.73 -12.12
CA VAL A 8 15.16 -5.86 -11.16
C VAL A 8 13.96 -5.08 -11.42
N THR A 9 12.90 -5.66 -11.49
CA THR A 9 11.71 -4.96 -11.42
C THR A 9 11.53 -4.47 -10.10
N THR A 10 11.48 -3.24 -9.99
CA THR A 10 11.44 -2.73 -8.72
C THR A 10 10.09 -2.20 -8.42
N GLN A 11 9.64 -2.56 -7.28
CA GLN A 11 8.56 -1.88 -6.65
C GLN A 11 9.00 -0.46 -6.32
N LEU A 12 8.16 0.52 -6.58
CA LEU A 12 8.44 1.89 -6.22
C LEU A 12 8.35 2.06 -4.70
N GLU A 13 9.16 2.95 -4.17
CA GLU A 13 9.11 3.20 -2.73
C GLU A 13 7.82 3.89 -2.35
N ILE A 14 7.10 3.33 -1.40
CA ILE A 14 5.83 3.86 -0.95
C ILE A 14 6.02 4.95 0.10
N LEU A 15 7.00 4.79 0.99
CA LEU A 15 7.28 5.82 1.98
C LEU A 15 8.19 6.87 1.36
N LYS A 16 7.78 8.14 1.43
CA LYS A 16 8.55 9.24 0.87
C LYS A 16 9.76 9.56 1.73
N ARG A 17 9.57 9.53 3.04
CA ARG A 17 10.64 9.74 3.99
C ARG A 17 10.28 9.06 5.30
N LYS A 18 11.28 8.72 6.08
CA LYS A 18 11.05 8.09 7.37
C LYS A 18 10.94 9.15 8.43
N LEU A 19 9.87 9.09 9.18
CA LEU A 19 9.61 10.01 10.27
C LEU A 19 10.07 9.46 11.62
N GLY A 20 10.28 8.15 11.69
CA GLY A 20 10.76 7.48 12.90
C GLY A 20 9.68 6.94 13.80
N GLY A 21 8.43 7.24 13.51
CA GLY A 21 7.31 6.77 14.35
C GLY A 21 6.25 6.01 13.58
N GLU A 22 6.59 5.52 12.40
CA GLU A 22 5.62 4.82 11.54
C GLU A 22 5.07 3.60 12.23
N LEU A 23 3.75 3.42 12.14
CA LEU A 23 3.08 2.27 12.70
C LEU A 23 2.85 1.24 11.61
N PHE A 24 3.65 0.18 11.62
CA PHE A 24 3.55 -0.92 10.67
C PHE A 24 2.77 -2.07 11.29
N VAL A 25 1.87 -2.66 10.50
CA VAL A 25 1.04 -3.76 10.99
C VAL A 25 1.06 -4.86 9.94
N PRO A 26 1.29 -6.13 10.33
CA PRO A 26 1.15 -7.24 9.40
C PRO A 26 -0.32 -7.49 9.10
N ILE A 27 -0.60 -7.91 7.87
CA ILE A 27 -1.97 -8.19 7.47
C ILE A 27 -1.98 -9.36 6.49
N LYS A 28 -3.01 -10.20 6.62
CA LYS A 28 -3.25 -11.25 5.64
C LYS A 28 -4.30 -10.74 4.67
N LEU A 29 -3.96 -10.70 3.38
CA LEU A 29 -4.86 -10.18 2.36
C LEU A 29 -5.93 -11.20 1.99
N ASP A 30 -7.11 -10.69 1.70
CA ASP A 30 -8.21 -11.51 1.23
C ASP A 30 -7.97 -11.92 -0.23
N ALA A 31 -8.53 -13.05 -0.64
CA ALA A 31 -8.36 -13.54 -2.01
C ALA A 31 -8.83 -12.53 -3.05
N SER A 32 -9.81 -11.70 -2.73
CA SER A 32 -10.33 -10.67 -3.63
C SER A 32 -9.37 -9.52 -3.86
N ALA A 33 -8.31 -9.40 -3.03
CA ALA A 33 -7.33 -8.32 -3.19
C ALA A 33 -6.35 -8.57 -4.34
N PHE A 34 -6.28 -9.79 -4.84
CA PHE A 34 -5.30 -10.15 -5.86
C PHE A 34 -5.88 -10.02 -7.25
N THR A 35 -5.14 -9.33 -8.12
CA THR A 35 -5.43 -9.24 -9.54
C THR A 35 -4.26 -9.85 -10.28
N ASN A 36 -4.51 -10.86 -11.10
CA ASN A 36 -3.43 -11.61 -11.77
C ASN A 36 -2.40 -12.15 -10.78
N GLY A 37 -2.86 -12.59 -9.62
CA GLY A 37 -2.02 -13.21 -8.61
C GLY A 37 -1.22 -12.27 -7.75
N VAL A 38 -1.42 -10.95 -7.86
CA VAL A 38 -0.64 -9.98 -7.09
C VAL A 38 -1.54 -8.85 -6.58
N CYS A 39 -1.19 -8.35 -5.39
CA CYS A 39 -1.73 -7.10 -4.86
C CYS A 39 -0.56 -6.14 -4.75
N LYS A 40 -0.58 -5.08 -5.55
CA LYS A 40 0.56 -4.17 -5.66
C LYS A 40 0.61 -3.23 -4.47
N ALA A 41 1.83 -2.89 -4.06
CA ALA A 41 2.05 -1.91 -3.01
C ALA A 41 1.48 -0.56 -3.41
N GLY A 42 1.01 0.18 -2.42
CA GLY A 42 0.35 1.47 -2.63
C GLY A 42 -1.16 1.38 -2.53
N ASN A 43 -1.73 0.18 -2.59
CA ASN A 43 -3.16 0.02 -2.45
C ASN A 43 -3.61 0.28 -1.02
N PRO A 44 -4.68 1.07 -0.82
CA PRO A 44 -5.31 1.15 0.49
C PRO A 44 -5.99 -0.18 0.82
N ILE A 45 -5.82 -0.62 2.06
CA ILE A 45 -6.28 -1.93 2.51
C ILE A 45 -7.20 -1.76 3.72
N SER A 46 -8.28 -2.54 3.76
CA SER A 46 -9.19 -2.57 4.89
C SER A 46 -8.72 -3.53 5.97
N ALA A 47 -9.35 -3.49 7.13
CA ALA A 47 -9.01 -4.40 8.24
C ALA A 47 -9.18 -5.87 7.88
N THR A 48 -10.03 -6.18 6.91
CA THR A 48 -10.26 -7.56 6.45
C THR A 48 -9.33 -7.97 5.31
N GLY A 49 -8.38 -7.12 4.93
CA GLY A 49 -7.41 -7.45 3.90
C GLY A 49 -7.87 -7.20 2.48
N LYS A 50 -8.89 -6.39 2.29
CA LYS A 50 -9.43 -6.09 0.96
C LYS A 50 -8.94 -4.74 0.47
N LYS A 51 -8.77 -4.61 -0.84
CA LYS A 51 -8.46 -3.31 -1.43
C LYS A 51 -9.69 -2.42 -1.38
N VAL A 52 -9.50 -1.17 -0.96
CA VAL A 52 -10.59 -0.19 -0.90
C VAL A 52 -10.09 1.13 -1.49
N ASN A 53 -10.68 1.55 -2.61
CA ASN A 53 -10.33 2.82 -3.23
C ASN A 53 -11.33 3.16 -4.32
N GLY A 54 -11.87 4.38 -4.25
CA GLY A 54 -12.77 4.87 -5.29
C GLY A 54 -14.19 4.35 -5.21
N GLY A 55 -14.60 3.83 -4.04
CA GLY A 55 -15.94 3.26 -3.87
C GLY A 55 -16.55 3.63 -2.54
N SER A 56 -17.66 2.99 -2.23
CA SER A 56 -18.42 3.27 -1.01
C SER A 56 -17.73 2.75 0.25
N THR A 57 -16.68 1.94 0.11
CA THR A 57 -15.98 1.34 1.25
C THR A 57 -14.65 2.05 1.54
N ASP A 58 -14.40 3.20 0.94
CA ASP A 58 -13.11 3.91 1.12
C ASP A 58 -12.86 4.25 2.58
N ASP A 59 -13.91 4.50 3.35
CA ASP A 59 -13.79 4.81 4.77
C ASP A 59 -13.38 3.59 5.60
N ALA A 60 -13.38 2.40 5.03
CA ALA A 60 -12.91 1.20 5.71
C ALA A 60 -11.38 1.02 5.61
N ALA A 61 -10.69 1.88 4.87
CA ALA A 61 -9.24 1.79 4.75
C ALA A 61 -8.58 1.96 6.11
N VAL A 62 -7.64 1.07 6.44
CA VAL A 62 -6.89 1.14 7.70
C VAL A 62 -5.40 1.33 7.47
N GLY A 63 -4.91 1.24 6.25
CA GLY A 63 -3.52 1.47 5.96
C GLY A 63 -3.22 1.34 4.48
N ILE A 64 -1.95 1.60 4.15
CA ILE A 64 -1.44 1.53 2.77
C ILE A 64 -0.46 0.36 2.70
N LEU A 65 -0.63 -0.49 1.71
CA LEU A 65 0.24 -1.66 1.52
C LEU A 65 1.65 -1.21 1.13
N LEU A 66 2.66 -1.73 1.82
CA LEU A 66 4.03 -1.28 1.64
C LEU A 66 4.84 -2.11 0.64
N ASN A 67 4.41 -3.33 0.36
CA ASN A 67 5.15 -4.22 -0.55
C ASN A 67 4.17 -4.99 -1.40
N ASP A 68 4.63 -5.41 -2.57
CA ASP A 68 3.82 -6.26 -3.45
C ASP A 68 3.63 -7.61 -2.77
N VAL A 69 2.40 -8.10 -2.76
CA VAL A 69 2.04 -9.36 -2.11
C VAL A 69 1.43 -10.28 -3.17
N TYR A 70 1.83 -11.54 -3.14
CA TYR A 70 1.38 -12.52 -4.12
C TYR A 70 0.42 -13.51 -3.45
N ASP A 71 -0.50 -14.06 -4.24
CA ASP A 71 -1.52 -14.94 -3.71
C ASP A 71 -0.95 -16.25 -3.14
N SER A 72 0.26 -16.64 -3.57
CA SER A 72 0.95 -17.80 -3.01
C SER A 72 1.40 -17.59 -1.57
N ASN A 73 1.55 -16.32 -1.15
CA ASN A 73 1.88 -15.98 0.23
C ASN A 73 1.19 -14.65 0.57
N PRO A 74 -0.06 -14.67 1.00
CA PRO A 74 -0.90 -13.47 1.09
C PRO A 74 -0.61 -12.59 2.32
N ASN A 75 0.53 -12.74 2.93
CA ASN A 75 0.91 -11.95 4.10
C ASN A 75 1.69 -10.72 3.67
N GLY A 76 1.24 -9.56 4.10
CA GLY A 76 1.90 -8.30 3.78
C GLY A 76 1.99 -7.39 4.99
N THR A 77 2.50 -6.19 4.76
CA THR A 77 2.63 -5.17 5.79
C THR A 77 1.98 -3.90 5.30
N ILE A 78 1.17 -3.30 6.15
CA ILE A 78 0.59 -1.98 5.87
C ILE A 78 1.14 -0.96 6.84
N VAL A 79 1.15 0.31 6.43
CA VAL A 79 1.43 1.41 7.34
C VAL A 79 0.10 2.07 7.69
N LYS A 80 -0.16 2.19 9.00
CA LYS A 80 -1.45 2.67 9.49
C LYS A 80 -1.42 4.15 9.88
N ALA A 81 -0.28 4.65 10.34
CA ALA A 81 -0.24 5.99 10.91
C ALA A 81 1.19 6.52 10.98
N PHE A 82 1.29 7.83 11.16
CA PHE A 82 2.55 8.53 11.43
C PHE A 82 3.58 8.34 10.33
N ALA A 83 3.12 8.32 9.09
CA ALA A 83 3.97 8.07 7.94
C ALA A 83 3.77 9.14 6.88
N CYS A 84 4.79 9.34 6.06
CA CYS A 84 4.72 10.18 4.88
C CYS A 84 4.75 9.25 3.66
N VAL A 85 3.62 9.11 2.98
CA VAL A 85 3.48 8.23 1.82
C VAL A 85 3.73 9.03 0.56
N ASN A 86 4.55 8.47 -0.34
CA ASN A 86 4.77 9.05 -1.66
C ASN A 86 3.56 8.71 -2.53
N GLU A 87 2.61 9.63 -2.61
CA GLU A 87 1.36 9.39 -3.31
C GLU A 87 1.58 9.08 -4.77
N ALA A 88 2.48 9.77 -5.43
CA ALA A 88 2.76 9.53 -6.84
C ALA A 88 3.27 8.11 -7.08
N ASN A 89 4.18 7.64 -6.21
CA ASN A 89 4.69 6.27 -6.32
C ASN A 89 3.61 5.24 -6.01
N ALA A 90 2.81 5.48 -4.98
CA ALA A 90 1.73 4.57 -4.62
C ALA A 90 0.72 4.45 -5.76
N ASN A 91 0.31 5.58 -6.33
CA ASN A 91 -0.63 5.58 -7.44
C ASN A 91 -0.04 4.87 -8.66
N SER A 92 1.22 5.14 -8.96
CA SER A 92 1.87 4.55 -10.13
C SER A 92 2.06 3.04 -9.95
N ASN A 93 2.54 2.61 -8.79
CA ASN A 93 2.80 1.19 -8.55
C ASN A 93 1.51 0.37 -8.52
N ALA A 94 0.46 0.90 -7.94
CA ALA A 94 -0.82 0.20 -7.81
C ALA A 94 -1.75 0.44 -8.99
N SER A 95 -1.41 1.37 -9.88
CA SER A 95 -2.25 1.77 -11.03
C SER A 95 -3.60 2.31 -10.57
N ILE A 96 -3.57 3.17 -9.56
CA ILE A 96 -4.77 3.77 -8.99
C ILE A 96 -4.54 5.27 -8.81
N THR A 97 -5.60 5.96 -8.39
CA THR A 97 -5.51 7.31 -7.82
C THR A 97 -6.16 7.24 -6.45
N ILE A 98 -5.37 7.44 -5.40
CA ILE A 98 -5.89 7.35 -4.04
C ILE A 98 -6.99 8.39 -3.86
N SER A 99 -8.15 7.93 -3.42
CA SER A 99 -9.33 8.77 -3.32
C SER A 99 -9.29 9.66 -2.08
N ASP A 100 -10.08 10.74 -2.12
CA ASP A 100 -10.20 11.62 -0.95
C ASP A 100 -10.81 10.89 0.24
N GLY A 101 -11.71 9.93 0.00
CA GLY A 101 -12.31 9.14 1.06
C GLY A 101 -11.28 8.32 1.82
N VAL A 102 -10.31 7.74 1.09
CA VAL A 102 -9.21 7.02 1.72
C VAL A 102 -8.33 7.98 2.52
N LYS A 103 -8.00 9.14 1.96
CA LYS A 103 -7.17 10.11 2.67
C LYS A 103 -7.84 10.59 3.95
N THR A 104 -9.15 10.75 3.92
CA THR A 104 -9.91 11.12 5.11
C THR A 104 -9.89 10.01 6.15
N ALA A 105 -10.02 8.75 5.72
CA ALA A 105 -9.98 7.60 6.63
C ALA A 105 -8.59 7.43 7.25
N LEU A 106 -7.52 7.78 6.51
CA LEU A 106 -6.15 7.63 6.95
C LEU A 106 -5.57 8.99 7.36
N SER A 107 -6.24 9.67 8.27
CA SER A 107 -5.93 11.04 8.65
C SER A 107 -4.57 11.20 9.33
N LEU A 108 -3.97 10.12 9.83
CA LEU A 108 -2.65 10.15 10.46
C LEU A 108 -1.52 9.85 9.48
N ILE A 109 -1.83 9.72 8.20
CA ILE A 109 -0.84 9.54 7.14
C ILE A 109 -0.81 10.79 6.29
N VAL A 110 0.41 11.27 6.00
CA VAL A 110 0.61 12.40 5.11
C VAL A 110 0.84 11.85 3.70
N PHE A 111 0.07 12.32 2.74
CA PHE A 111 0.24 11.93 1.34
C PHE A 111 0.94 13.06 0.60
N GLU A 112 2.15 12.83 0.16
CA GLU A 112 2.94 13.79 -0.59
C GLU A 112 3.29 13.23 -1.95
#